data_c8bb6db36944a06dff39b6ebc4795879
#
_entry.id   c8bb6db36944a06dff39b6ebc4795879
#
_cell.length_a   1.000
_cell.length_b   1.000
_cell.length_c   1.000
_cell.angle_alpha   90.00
_cell.angle_beta   90.00
_cell.angle_gamma   90.00
#
_symmetry.space_group_name_H-M   'P 1'
#
loop_
_entity.id
_entity.type
_entity.pdbx_description
1 polymer ?
#
loop_
_entity_poly.entity_id
_entity_poly.type
_entity_poly.pdbx_seq_one_letter_code
_entity_poly.pdbx_strand_id
1 'polypeptide(L)'
;WLRQHGASVEDVEHVILDRRGFEEVVLHLDTDNRRVTLPIAIVADRRLDGRIDEVRIYFTSQPLTGRHATRRPLLQADPDLLPFGAVDAYVRAFATGDVDAIAAAFEPHGYVRDAEGRHYSRGGPDGLSAYYERLFSTGGGIPLESCALVDDGRRCMLEYNVGRWGTTRPPPQAGAGVFVRGHGGKLTAVRVYDDTLQPLGPDA
;
A
#
# COMPACT_ATOMS: atom_id res chain seq x y z
N TRP A 1 14.57 -9.75 -21.22
CA TRP A 1 13.32 -10.39 -20.75
C TRP A 1 12.13 -9.44 -20.93
N LEU A 2 12.12 -8.22 -20.34
CA LEU A 2 11.01 -7.26 -20.44
C LEU A 2 10.60 -6.96 -21.88
N ARG A 3 11.56 -6.71 -22.79
CA ARG A 3 11.28 -6.45 -24.22
C ARG A 3 10.64 -7.64 -24.93
N GLN A 4 10.99 -8.86 -24.54
CA GLN A 4 10.43 -10.09 -25.11
C GLN A 4 8.97 -10.35 -24.70
N HIS A 5 8.53 -9.76 -23.60
CA HIS A 5 7.19 -9.92 -23.03
C HIS A 5 6.30 -8.69 -23.23
N GLY A 6 6.58 -7.88 -24.26
CA GLY A 6 5.75 -6.70 -24.58
C GLY A 6 5.57 -5.74 -23.41
N ALA A 7 6.60 -5.64 -22.53
CA ALA A 7 6.50 -4.85 -21.32
C ALA A 7 6.34 -3.36 -21.61
N SER A 8 5.37 -2.73 -20.96
CA SER A 8 5.22 -1.28 -20.91
C SER A 8 5.04 -0.80 -19.48
N VAL A 9 5.46 0.42 -19.20
CA VAL A 9 5.37 1.06 -17.89
C VAL A 9 4.46 2.27 -18.03
N GLU A 10 3.51 2.39 -17.12
CA GLU A 10 2.63 3.54 -16.95
C GLU A 10 3.04 4.26 -15.67
N ASP A 11 3.38 5.55 -15.76
CA ASP A 11 3.66 6.39 -14.61
C ASP A 11 2.35 6.75 -13.91
N VAL A 12 2.29 6.58 -12.59
CA VAL A 12 1.12 6.89 -11.77
C VAL A 12 1.34 8.17 -10.97
N GLU A 13 2.39 8.21 -10.18
CA GLU A 13 2.68 9.32 -9.26
C GLU A 13 4.13 9.27 -8.81
N HIS A 14 4.72 10.42 -8.49
CA HIS A 14 6.04 10.47 -7.84
C HIS A 14 6.18 11.67 -6.91
N VAL A 15 7.05 11.53 -5.92
CA VAL A 15 7.50 12.60 -5.02
C VAL A 15 9.00 12.46 -4.81
N ILE A 16 9.73 13.56 -4.98
CA ILE A 16 11.17 13.62 -4.73
C ILE A 16 11.44 14.71 -3.72
N LEU A 17 11.91 14.32 -2.54
CA LEU A 17 12.43 15.20 -1.50
C LEU A 17 13.95 15.11 -1.44
N ASP A 18 14.58 15.94 -0.61
CA ASP A 18 16.04 16.07 -0.57
C ASP A 18 16.77 14.74 -0.34
N ARG A 19 16.24 13.88 0.54
CA ARG A 19 16.92 12.66 1.00
C ARG A 19 16.22 11.37 0.58
N ARG A 20 14.94 11.44 0.22
CA ARG A 20 14.13 10.29 -0.12
C ARG A 20 13.07 10.68 -1.13
N GLY A 21 12.77 9.78 -2.05
CA GLY A 21 11.66 9.92 -2.98
C GLY A 21 10.97 8.60 -3.20
N PHE A 22 9.79 8.66 -3.78
CA PHE A 22 9.09 7.50 -4.27
C PHE A 22 8.52 7.71 -5.67
N GLU A 23 8.32 6.63 -6.36
CA GLU A 23 7.66 6.54 -7.66
C GLU A 23 6.68 5.38 -7.66
N GLU A 24 5.49 5.61 -8.18
CA GLU A 24 4.48 4.59 -8.43
C GLU A 24 4.35 4.36 -9.91
N VAL A 25 4.46 3.11 -10.33
CA VAL A 25 4.27 2.72 -11.73
C VAL A 25 3.33 1.52 -11.83
N VAL A 26 2.73 1.34 -12.98
CA VAL A 26 2.06 0.10 -13.34
C VAL A 26 2.84 -0.56 -14.48
N LEU A 27 3.34 -1.74 -14.22
CA LEU A 27 4.02 -2.56 -15.22
C LEU A 27 2.98 -3.46 -15.90
N HIS A 28 2.86 -3.33 -17.22
CA HIS A 28 2.06 -4.20 -18.05
C HIS A 28 2.97 -5.22 -18.72
N LEU A 29 2.63 -6.49 -18.61
CA LEU A 29 3.40 -7.61 -19.17
C LEU A 29 2.47 -8.53 -19.97
N ASP A 30 2.91 -8.94 -21.15
CA ASP A 30 2.27 -10.02 -21.90
C ASP A 30 2.97 -11.32 -21.54
N THR A 31 2.28 -12.20 -20.80
CA THR A 31 2.73 -13.55 -20.50
C THR A 31 1.93 -14.55 -21.34
N ASP A 32 2.43 -15.77 -21.49
CA ASP A 32 2.06 -16.84 -22.44
C ASP A 32 0.57 -17.00 -22.83
N ASN A 33 -0.37 -16.28 -22.28
CA ASN A 33 -1.77 -16.19 -22.73
C ASN A 33 -2.57 -15.12 -21.98
N ARG A 34 -1.94 -14.24 -21.23
CA ARG A 34 -2.65 -13.20 -20.48
C ARG A 34 -1.82 -11.92 -20.35
N ARG A 35 -2.49 -10.80 -20.34
CA ARG A 35 -1.91 -9.54 -19.92
C ARG A 35 -1.94 -9.44 -18.40
N VAL A 36 -0.78 -9.24 -17.80
CA VAL A 36 -0.62 -9.02 -16.36
C VAL A 36 -0.40 -7.53 -16.14
N THR A 37 -1.16 -6.96 -15.22
CA THR A 37 -0.99 -5.59 -14.74
C THR A 37 -0.45 -5.67 -13.32
N LEU A 38 0.72 -5.07 -13.10
CA LEU A 38 1.43 -5.15 -11.83
C LEU A 38 1.70 -3.75 -11.29
N PRO A 39 0.95 -3.29 -10.28
CA PRO A 39 1.28 -2.08 -9.56
C PRO A 39 2.59 -2.24 -8.79
N ILE A 40 3.47 -1.25 -8.90
CA ILE A 40 4.78 -1.24 -8.25
C ILE A 40 5.00 0.11 -7.59
N ALA A 41 5.52 0.12 -6.37
CA ALA A 41 6.07 1.31 -5.75
C ALA A 41 7.57 1.16 -5.53
N ILE A 42 8.31 2.20 -5.87
CA ILE A 42 9.76 2.27 -5.77
C ILE A 42 10.11 3.40 -4.81
N VAL A 43 10.87 3.09 -3.76
CA VAL A 43 11.40 4.10 -2.83
C VAL A 43 12.91 4.14 -2.99
N ALA A 44 13.46 5.35 -3.09
CA ALA A 44 14.90 5.56 -3.17
C ALA A 44 15.38 6.53 -2.08
N ASP A 45 16.42 6.12 -1.36
CA ASP A 45 17.15 6.96 -0.43
C ASP A 45 18.40 7.54 -1.11
N ARG A 46 18.74 8.79 -0.78
CA ARG A 46 19.86 9.53 -1.35
C ARG A 46 20.82 9.99 -0.27
N ARG A 47 22.10 9.92 -0.58
CA ARG A 47 23.17 10.53 0.22
C ARG A 47 23.20 12.05 0.05
N LEU A 48 23.95 12.72 0.92
CA LEU A 48 24.16 14.16 0.82
C LEU A 48 24.83 14.59 -0.49
N ASP A 49 25.62 13.72 -1.11
CA ASP A 49 26.25 13.94 -2.40
C ASP A 49 25.32 13.71 -3.60
N GLY A 50 24.03 13.41 -3.34
CA GLY A 50 23.00 13.20 -4.36
C GLY A 50 22.96 11.80 -4.96
N ARG A 51 23.89 10.91 -4.61
CA ARG A 51 23.87 9.51 -5.08
C ARG A 51 22.77 8.71 -4.40
N ILE A 52 22.18 7.78 -5.13
CA ILE A 52 21.26 6.80 -4.56
C ILE A 52 22.05 5.86 -3.66
N ASP A 53 21.57 5.69 -2.44
CA ASP A 53 22.16 4.82 -1.42
C ASP A 53 21.43 3.49 -1.35
N GLU A 54 20.11 3.53 -1.39
CA GLU A 54 19.26 2.35 -1.32
C GLU A 54 18.02 2.51 -2.21
N VAL A 55 17.57 1.40 -2.79
CA VAL A 55 16.30 1.30 -3.52
C VAL A 55 15.50 0.13 -2.97
N ARG A 56 14.26 0.37 -2.60
CA ARG A 56 13.30 -0.64 -2.18
C ARG A 56 12.13 -0.66 -3.15
N ILE A 57 11.71 -1.86 -3.55
CA ILE A 57 10.63 -2.05 -4.53
C ILE A 57 9.54 -2.89 -3.89
N TYR A 58 8.31 -2.38 -3.89
CA TYR A 58 7.13 -3.02 -3.31
C TYR A 58 6.13 -3.39 -4.42
N PHE A 59 5.70 -4.63 -4.43
CA PHE A 59 4.68 -5.17 -5.33
C PHE A 59 4.22 -6.54 -4.82
N THR A 60 3.05 -7.00 -5.24
CA THR A 60 2.61 -8.38 -5.00
C THR A 60 3.02 -9.31 -6.12
N SER A 61 3.50 -10.50 -5.79
CA SER A 61 3.86 -11.54 -6.76
C SER A 61 2.64 -12.32 -7.28
N GLN A 62 1.49 -12.20 -6.63
CA GLN A 62 0.28 -12.96 -6.92
C GLN A 62 -0.17 -12.87 -8.39
N PRO A 63 -0.22 -11.70 -9.06
CA PRO A 63 -0.61 -11.64 -10.46
C PRO A 63 0.35 -12.35 -11.42
N LEU A 64 1.61 -12.51 -11.04
CA LEU A 64 2.63 -13.18 -11.85
C LEU A 64 2.66 -14.69 -11.62
N THR A 65 2.58 -15.11 -10.37
CA THR A 65 2.88 -16.50 -9.95
C THR A 65 1.66 -17.26 -9.47
N GLY A 66 0.51 -16.58 -9.27
CA GLY A 66 -0.69 -17.14 -8.63
C GLY A 66 -0.55 -17.33 -7.12
N ARG A 67 0.52 -16.84 -6.49
CA ARG A 67 0.79 -16.97 -5.06
C ARG A 67 1.43 -15.70 -4.51
N HIS A 68 1.15 -15.41 -3.24
CA HIS A 68 1.86 -14.40 -2.49
C HIS A 68 3.26 -14.91 -2.08
N ALA A 69 4.26 -14.06 -2.22
CA ALA A 69 5.60 -14.27 -1.71
C ALA A 69 5.90 -13.23 -0.63
N THR A 70 5.43 -13.54 0.59
CA THR A 70 5.54 -12.62 1.72
C THR A 70 6.98 -12.14 1.91
N ARG A 71 7.13 -10.83 2.04
CA ARG A 71 8.44 -10.20 2.17
C ARG A 71 8.74 -9.91 3.63
N ARG A 72 9.89 -10.35 4.10
CA ARG A 72 10.39 -10.00 5.44
C ARG A 72 10.56 -8.49 5.57
N PRO A 73 10.52 -7.94 6.80
CA PRO A 73 10.85 -6.54 7.05
C PRO A 73 12.12 -6.10 6.33
N LEU A 74 12.03 -5.00 5.58
CA LEU A 74 13.17 -4.37 4.92
C LEU A 74 13.79 -3.28 5.80
N LEU A 75 12.98 -2.67 6.65
CA LEU A 75 13.35 -1.60 7.57
C LEU A 75 12.92 -1.97 8.99
N GLN A 76 13.57 -1.35 9.96
CA GLN A 76 13.11 -1.40 11.35
C GLN A 76 11.97 -0.38 11.56
N ALA A 77 11.03 -0.75 12.40
CA ALA A 77 9.97 0.15 12.80
C ALA A 77 10.53 1.32 13.63
N ASP A 78 10.02 2.52 13.36
CA ASP A 78 10.29 3.73 14.12
C ASP A 78 8.99 4.17 14.81
N PRO A 79 8.84 3.94 16.13
CA PRO A 79 7.62 4.26 16.85
C PRO A 79 7.36 5.78 16.96
N ASP A 80 8.37 6.60 16.73
CA ASP A 80 8.24 8.06 16.76
C ASP A 80 7.81 8.63 15.39
N LEU A 81 7.82 7.81 14.36
CA LEU A 81 7.44 8.18 13.01
C LEU A 81 5.91 8.12 12.85
N LEU A 82 5.26 9.26 12.95
CA LEU A 82 3.82 9.37 12.81
C LEU A 82 3.47 10.16 11.54
N PRO A 83 2.62 9.62 10.65
CA PRO A 83 2.02 10.42 9.60
C PRO A 83 1.09 11.48 10.21
N PHE A 84 0.63 12.44 9.42
CA PHE A 84 -0.24 13.51 9.92
C PHE A 84 -1.58 13.60 9.18
N GLY A 85 -2.56 14.26 9.80
CA GLY A 85 -3.86 14.56 9.20
C GLY A 85 -4.65 13.31 8.86
N ALA A 86 -5.21 13.24 7.63
CA ALA A 86 -6.05 12.12 7.21
C ALA A 86 -5.30 10.78 7.13
N VAL A 87 -3.98 10.79 6.91
CA VAL A 87 -3.16 9.56 6.89
C VAL A 87 -3.06 8.99 8.29
N ASP A 88 -2.77 9.82 9.29
CA ASP A 88 -2.73 9.40 10.68
C ASP A 88 -4.11 8.88 11.16
N ALA A 89 -5.18 9.61 10.82
CA ALA A 89 -6.55 9.17 11.14
C ALA A 89 -6.86 7.79 10.52
N TYR A 90 -6.49 7.59 9.25
CA TYR A 90 -6.64 6.31 8.57
C TYR A 90 -5.83 5.20 9.25
N VAL A 91 -4.54 5.43 9.52
CA VAL A 91 -3.65 4.41 10.13
C VAL A 91 -4.15 3.98 11.51
N ARG A 92 -4.63 4.93 12.32
CA ARG A 92 -5.23 4.61 13.63
C ARG A 92 -6.52 3.80 13.51
N ALA A 93 -7.42 4.20 12.60
CA ALA A 93 -8.65 3.46 12.35
C ALA A 93 -8.38 2.06 11.81
N PHE A 94 -7.38 1.92 10.93
CA PHE A 94 -6.93 0.65 10.37
C PHE A 94 -6.34 -0.28 11.46
N ALA A 95 -5.59 0.29 12.41
CA ALA A 95 -5.03 -0.45 13.54
C ALA A 95 -6.08 -1.01 14.50
N THR A 96 -7.26 -0.39 14.58
CA THR A 96 -8.38 -0.84 15.42
C THR A 96 -9.45 -1.62 14.66
N GLY A 97 -9.45 -1.55 13.32
CA GLY A 97 -10.48 -2.16 12.48
C GLY A 97 -11.78 -1.37 12.43
N ASP A 98 -11.72 -0.05 12.69
CA ASP A 98 -12.86 0.86 12.65
C ASP A 98 -13.19 1.26 11.21
N VAL A 99 -14.07 0.49 10.57
CA VAL A 99 -14.47 0.68 9.18
C VAL A 99 -15.13 2.04 8.95
N ASP A 100 -15.94 2.51 9.90
CA ASP A 100 -16.63 3.81 9.78
C ASP A 100 -15.62 4.97 9.84
N ALA A 101 -14.68 4.92 10.76
CA ALA A 101 -13.62 5.91 10.87
C ALA A 101 -12.70 5.89 9.62
N ILE A 102 -12.38 4.70 9.07
CA ILE A 102 -11.67 4.59 7.80
C ILE A 102 -12.48 5.28 6.68
N ALA A 103 -13.75 4.92 6.50
CA ALA A 103 -14.58 5.51 5.47
C ALA A 103 -14.72 7.04 5.63
N ALA A 104 -14.78 7.54 6.88
CA ALA A 104 -14.83 8.98 7.17
C ALA A 104 -13.54 9.73 6.78
N ALA A 105 -12.40 9.06 6.75
CA ALA A 105 -11.13 9.65 6.32
C ALA A 105 -11.07 9.93 4.81
N PHE A 106 -11.96 9.32 4.00
CA PHE A 106 -12.00 9.52 2.55
C PHE A 106 -12.96 10.62 2.12
N GLU A 107 -12.64 11.28 1.00
CA GLU A 107 -13.58 12.10 0.25
C GLU A 107 -14.71 11.25 -0.36
N PRO A 108 -15.86 11.85 -0.77
CA PRO A 108 -17.00 11.10 -1.33
C PRO A 108 -16.64 10.20 -2.51
N HIS A 109 -15.66 10.60 -3.32
CA HIS A 109 -15.17 9.85 -4.48
C HIS A 109 -13.81 9.16 -4.22
N GLY A 110 -13.40 9.10 -2.96
CA GLY A 110 -12.16 8.44 -2.57
C GLY A 110 -12.21 6.93 -2.82
N TYR A 111 -11.06 6.34 -3.05
CA TYR A 111 -10.93 4.91 -3.33
C TYR A 111 -9.72 4.30 -2.64
N VAL A 112 -9.78 2.99 -2.44
CA VAL A 112 -8.60 2.16 -2.18
C VAL A 112 -8.29 1.31 -3.41
N ARG A 113 -7.03 1.18 -3.76
CA ARG A 113 -6.52 0.17 -4.70
C ARG A 113 -5.71 -0.83 -3.90
N ASP A 114 -6.13 -2.09 -3.91
CA ASP A 114 -5.38 -3.14 -3.26
C ASP A 114 -4.07 -3.48 -4.00
N ALA A 115 -3.27 -4.35 -3.42
CA ALA A 115 -1.99 -4.73 -3.98
C ALA A 115 -2.12 -5.47 -5.33
N GLU A 116 -3.25 -6.10 -5.60
CA GLU A 116 -3.55 -6.78 -6.86
C GLU A 116 -4.07 -5.82 -7.95
N GLY A 117 -4.30 -4.56 -7.60
CA GLY A 117 -4.76 -3.52 -8.53
C GLY A 117 -6.27 -3.33 -8.60
N ARG A 118 -7.06 -4.01 -7.74
CA ARG A 118 -8.51 -3.82 -7.70
C ARG A 118 -8.88 -2.53 -6.99
N HIS A 119 -9.89 -1.83 -7.51
CA HIS A 119 -10.37 -0.56 -6.98
C HIS A 119 -11.67 -0.73 -6.21
N TYR A 120 -11.73 -0.17 -5.00
CA TYR A 120 -12.90 -0.14 -4.13
C TYR A 120 -13.22 1.31 -3.79
N SER A 121 -14.28 1.84 -4.39
CA SER A 121 -14.70 3.22 -4.20
C SER A 121 -15.74 3.34 -3.09
N ARG A 122 -15.91 4.55 -2.54
CA ARG A 122 -16.94 4.83 -1.56
C ARG A 122 -18.32 4.75 -2.23
N GLY A 123 -19.14 3.79 -1.78
CA GLY A 123 -20.49 3.53 -2.29
C GLY A 123 -20.59 2.28 -3.18
N GLY A 124 -21.70 1.56 -3.05
CA GLY A 124 -21.97 0.30 -3.73
C GLY A 124 -21.70 -0.95 -2.89
N PRO A 125 -22.24 -2.11 -3.32
CA PRO A 125 -22.15 -3.37 -2.55
C PRO A 125 -20.73 -3.91 -2.40
N ASP A 126 -19.86 -3.59 -3.36
CA ASP A 126 -18.43 -3.91 -3.31
C ASP A 126 -17.58 -2.65 -3.02
N GLY A 127 -18.15 -1.74 -2.23
CA GLY A 127 -17.51 -0.48 -1.91
C GLY A 127 -16.42 -0.58 -0.86
N LEU A 128 -15.92 0.59 -0.49
CA LEU A 128 -14.84 0.76 0.46
C LEU A 128 -15.13 0.07 1.81
N SER A 129 -16.32 0.24 2.37
CA SER A 129 -16.69 -0.38 3.65
C SER A 129 -16.68 -1.90 3.57
N ALA A 130 -17.31 -2.47 2.54
CA ALA A 130 -17.34 -3.92 2.32
C ALA A 130 -15.94 -4.51 2.13
N TYR A 131 -15.04 -3.77 1.49
CA TYR A 131 -13.62 -4.17 1.38
C TYR A 131 -12.96 -4.28 2.77
N TYR A 132 -13.11 -3.27 3.63
CA TYR A 132 -12.50 -3.29 4.96
C TYR A 132 -13.18 -4.27 5.92
N GLU A 133 -14.50 -4.47 5.83
CA GLU A 133 -15.20 -5.51 6.58
C GLU A 133 -14.64 -6.90 6.28
N ARG A 134 -14.40 -7.20 4.99
CA ARG A 134 -13.74 -8.48 4.60
C ARG A 134 -12.31 -8.54 5.12
N LEU A 135 -11.56 -7.45 5.01
CA LEU A 135 -10.17 -7.39 5.47
C LEU A 135 -10.02 -7.64 6.97
N PHE A 136 -11.01 -7.20 7.76
CA PHE A 136 -11.07 -7.36 9.21
C PHE A 136 -11.93 -8.56 9.67
N SER A 137 -12.32 -9.45 8.75
CA SER A 137 -13.23 -10.58 9.06
C SER A 137 -12.69 -11.54 10.12
N THR A 138 -11.38 -11.59 10.34
CA THR A 138 -10.74 -12.36 11.42
C THR A 138 -10.83 -11.70 12.80
N GLY A 139 -11.50 -10.55 12.89
CA GLY A 139 -11.67 -9.75 14.12
C GLY A 139 -10.47 -8.86 14.44
N GLY A 140 -10.75 -7.60 14.76
CA GLY A 140 -9.74 -6.57 15.05
C GLY A 140 -9.04 -6.02 13.82
N GLY A 141 -8.25 -4.96 14.02
CA GLY A 141 -7.56 -4.26 12.94
C GLY A 141 -6.15 -4.78 12.65
N ILE A 142 -5.47 -4.07 11.76
CA ILE A 142 -4.13 -4.39 11.29
C ILE A 142 -3.21 -3.20 11.62
N PRO A 143 -2.48 -3.21 12.74
CA PRO A 143 -1.55 -2.14 13.05
C PRO A 143 -0.37 -2.15 12.07
N LEU A 144 -0.12 -1.00 11.48
CA LEU A 144 1.04 -0.75 10.63
C LEU A 144 2.16 -0.19 11.51
N GLU A 145 3.27 -0.90 11.61
CA GLU A 145 4.46 -0.43 12.29
C GLU A 145 5.25 0.46 11.32
N SER A 146 5.14 1.78 11.46
CA SER A 146 5.78 2.77 10.58
C SER A 146 7.29 2.59 10.56
N CYS A 147 7.90 2.59 9.38
CA CYS A 147 9.35 2.43 9.20
C CYS A 147 9.99 3.65 8.54
N ALA A 148 9.34 4.20 7.51
CA ALA A 148 9.84 5.35 6.77
C ALA A 148 8.68 6.11 6.10
N LEU A 149 8.88 7.40 5.87
CA LEU A 149 7.86 8.30 5.34
C LEU A 149 8.46 9.24 4.29
N VAL A 150 7.72 9.43 3.20
CA VAL A 150 7.89 10.53 2.24
C VAL A 150 6.58 11.27 2.15
N ASP A 151 6.54 12.55 2.50
CA ASP A 151 5.30 13.32 2.54
C ASP A 151 5.54 14.76 2.05
N ASP A 152 4.88 15.15 0.94
CA ASP A 152 4.94 16.50 0.37
C ASP A 152 3.74 17.37 0.79
N GLY A 153 2.92 16.89 1.72
CA GLY A 153 1.68 17.53 2.18
C GLY A 153 0.44 17.09 1.39
N ARG A 154 0.58 16.69 0.15
CA ARG A 154 -0.49 16.14 -0.68
C ARG A 154 -0.39 14.62 -0.81
N ARG A 155 0.81 14.12 -1.04
CA ARG A 155 1.11 12.71 -1.23
C ARG A 155 1.97 12.22 -0.10
N CYS A 156 1.60 11.10 0.46
CA CYS A 156 2.35 10.46 1.52
C CYS A 156 2.59 9.00 1.15
N MET A 157 3.85 8.59 1.11
CA MET A 157 4.23 7.20 1.07
C MET A 157 4.70 6.77 2.44
N LEU A 158 4.08 5.73 2.98
CA LEU A 158 4.45 5.10 4.24
C LEU A 158 4.98 3.70 3.97
N GLU A 159 6.22 3.44 4.36
CA GLU A 159 6.78 2.10 4.45
C GLU A 159 6.52 1.56 5.85
N TYR A 160 6.04 0.32 5.96
CA TYR A 160 5.61 -0.25 7.23
C TYR A 160 5.91 -1.75 7.32
N ASN A 161 5.85 -2.27 8.54
CA ASN A 161 5.78 -3.69 8.81
C ASN A 161 4.40 -4.07 9.35
N VAL A 162 3.96 -5.28 9.02
CA VAL A 162 2.74 -5.90 9.56
C VAL A 162 3.14 -7.15 10.33
N GLY A 163 2.99 -7.12 11.65
CA GLY A 163 3.26 -8.26 12.55
C GLY A 163 2.00 -8.79 13.23
N ARG A 164 0.84 -8.15 12.98
CA ARG A 164 -0.46 -8.58 13.49
C ARG A 164 -1.56 -8.31 12.47
N TRP A 165 -2.47 -9.26 12.32
CA TRP A 165 -3.65 -9.16 11.47
C TRP A 165 -4.87 -9.65 12.26
N GLY A 166 -5.70 -8.73 12.70
CA GLY A 166 -6.79 -9.06 13.60
C GLY A 166 -6.28 -9.74 14.87
N THR A 167 -6.75 -10.95 15.11
CA THR A 167 -6.34 -11.80 16.23
C THR A 167 -5.11 -12.66 15.95
N THR A 168 -4.66 -12.75 14.69
CA THR A 168 -3.52 -13.56 14.28
C THR A 168 -2.20 -12.78 14.34
N ARG A 169 -1.10 -13.51 14.52
CA ARG A 169 0.26 -12.97 14.52
C ARG A 169 1.10 -13.67 13.43
N PRO A 170 0.98 -13.26 12.17
CA PRO A 170 1.85 -13.77 11.13
C PRO A 170 3.31 -13.34 11.39
N PRO A 171 4.29 -14.00 10.77
CA PRO A 171 5.64 -13.47 10.73
C PRO A 171 5.61 -12.03 10.21
N PRO A 172 6.40 -11.09 10.79
CA PRO A 172 6.42 -9.71 10.34
C PRO A 172 6.75 -9.60 8.84
N GLN A 173 6.01 -8.74 8.14
CA GLN A 173 6.07 -8.59 6.69
C GLN A 173 6.19 -7.11 6.33
N ALA A 174 7.02 -6.81 5.32
CA ALA A 174 7.16 -5.47 4.79
C ALA A 174 6.00 -5.13 3.83
N GLY A 175 5.54 -3.89 3.89
CA GLY A 175 4.58 -3.31 2.96
C GLY A 175 4.81 -1.82 2.77
N ALA A 176 4.10 -1.26 1.81
CA ALA A 176 4.08 0.17 1.56
C ALA A 176 2.67 0.62 1.13
N GLY A 177 2.30 1.84 1.51
CA GLY A 177 1.05 2.46 1.10
C GLY A 177 1.28 3.89 0.64
N VAL A 178 0.62 4.28 -0.45
CA VAL A 178 0.58 5.66 -0.92
C VAL A 178 -0.80 6.24 -0.66
N PHE A 179 -0.80 7.38 0.00
CA PHE A 179 -1.98 8.11 0.44
C PHE A 179 -2.01 9.45 -0.28
N VAL A 180 -3.10 9.76 -0.97
CA VAL A 180 -3.29 11.03 -1.65
C VAL A 180 -4.37 11.84 -0.95
N ARG A 181 -4.02 13.05 -0.51
CA ARG A 181 -4.96 13.99 0.10
C ARG A 181 -5.58 14.89 -0.96
N GLY A 182 -6.88 15.08 -0.88
CA GLY A 182 -7.61 16.06 -1.66
C GLY A 182 -7.58 17.46 -1.05
N HIS A 183 -8.20 18.40 -1.71
CA HIS A 183 -8.28 19.79 -1.25
C HIS A 183 -9.01 19.97 0.09
N GLY A 184 -9.92 19.04 0.42
CA GLY A 184 -10.64 19.02 1.71
C GLY A 184 -9.83 18.41 2.87
N GLY A 185 -8.57 18.05 2.66
CA GLY A 185 -7.71 17.42 3.65
C GLY A 185 -8.04 15.95 3.95
N LYS A 186 -9.04 15.36 3.27
CA LYS A 186 -9.37 13.95 3.31
C LYS A 186 -8.65 13.17 2.21
N LEU A 187 -8.65 11.85 2.29
CA LEU A 187 -8.02 10.97 1.30
C LEU A 187 -8.87 10.85 0.03
N THR A 188 -8.26 11.08 -1.10
CA THR A 188 -8.83 10.77 -2.42
C THR A 188 -8.39 9.39 -2.91
N ALA A 189 -7.24 8.92 -2.47
CA ALA A 189 -6.75 7.59 -2.81
C ALA A 189 -5.90 7.01 -1.67
N VAL A 190 -6.02 5.69 -1.49
CA VAL A 190 -5.04 4.84 -0.80
C VAL A 190 -4.66 3.74 -1.77
N ARG A 191 -3.37 3.56 -2.01
CA ARG A 191 -2.86 2.51 -2.90
C ARG A 191 -1.86 1.65 -2.13
N VAL A 192 -2.12 0.35 -2.09
CA VAL A 192 -1.37 -0.62 -1.29
C VAL A 192 -0.39 -1.38 -2.17
N TYR A 193 0.81 -1.57 -1.66
CA TYR A 193 1.92 -2.27 -2.30
C TYR A 193 2.55 -3.23 -1.30
N ASP A 194 1.90 -4.34 -1.07
CA ASP A 194 2.43 -5.41 -0.24
C ASP A 194 2.21 -6.77 -0.89
N ASP A 195 2.82 -7.79 -0.37
CA ASP A 195 2.60 -9.17 -0.80
C ASP A 195 2.17 -10.02 0.39
N THR A 196 1.24 -9.47 1.16
CA THR A 196 0.77 -10.04 2.42
C THR A 196 -0.26 -11.13 2.16
N LEU A 197 0.01 -12.33 2.65
CA LEU A 197 -0.99 -13.37 2.70
C LEU A 197 -2.00 -13.02 3.80
N GLN A 198 -3.23 -12.72 3.38
CA GLN A 198 -4.32 -12.50 4.30
C GLN A 198 -4.58 -13.81 5.08
N PRO A 199 -4.69 -13.79 6.41
CA PRO A 199 -5.17 -14.93 7.16
C PRO A 199 -6.67 -15.06 6.92
N LEU A 200 -7.04 -15.70 5.81
CA LEU A 200 -8.42 -15.99 5.49
C LEU A 200 -8.98 -16.93 6.56
N GLY A 201 -10.21 -16.67 7.03
CA GLY A 201 -10.93 -17.58 7.89
C GLY A 201 -11.16 -18.93 7.18
N PRO A 202 -11.57 -19.98 7.92
CA PRO A 202 -11.71 -21.34 7.40
C PRO A 202 -12.70 -21.50 6.24
N ASP A 203 -13.45 -20.45 5.89
CA ASP A 203 -14.51 -20.47 4.87
C ASP A 203 -14.20 -19.53 3.68
N ALA A 204 -12.96 -19.16 3.43
CA ALA A 204 -12.57 -18.26 2.33
C ALA A 204 -11.99 -19.01 1.12
#